data_13d911cda5b80f4b0bf4d3f610f86170
#
_entry.id   13d911cda5b80f4b0bf4d3f610f86170
#
_cell.length_a   1.000
_cell.length_b   1.000
_cell.length_c   1.000
_cell.angle_alpha   90.00
_cell.angle_beta   90.00
_cell.angle_gamma   90.00
#
_symmetry.space_group_name_H-M   'P 1'
#
loop_
_entity.id
_entity.type
_entity.pdbx_description
1 polymer ?
#
loop_
_entity_poly.entity_id
_entity_poly.type
_entity_poly.pdbx_seq_one_letter_code
_entity_poly.pdbx_strand_id
1 'polypeptide(L)'
;GDVGSSNIVVMDYSFDRLIINSGTKLFYYTPDTGVEQVTDTDLGKVYDVLWIDGYTMTTDGEFLVVTELNNPFEVNPLKYGSSEIDPDPIEKILELRNEVHALNRYTTEVFRNVGGSNFPFQRVDGAQAMKGCVGNRAACVVGDVIMLVGGGRNESISIWAVQNGGAEKVATREIDIILSGYTEAVLAKTYCESRTDKGHQFFYVHLPDKTLVYDIASSAALQMPVWFTLSSGAAEQGQYRARSFVYAYDKWLCGDPLSYRVGYLTDET
;
A
#
# COMPACT_ATOMS: atom_id res chain seq x y z
N GLY A 1 -16.89 -5.95 16.90
CA GLY A 1 -17.66 -5.10 15.99
C GLY A 1 -17.58 -5.61 14.56
N ASP A 2 -18.53 -5.21 13.75
CA ASP A 2 -18.61 -5.60 12.35
C ASP A 2 -18.16 -4.41 11.48
N VAL A 3 -17.19 -4.64 10.60
CA VAL A 3 -16.71 -3.64 9.61
C VAL A 3 -17.36 -3.85 8.23
N GLY A 4 -18.34 -4.72 8.12
CA GLY A 4 -19.00 -5.09 6.87
C GLY A 4 -18.23 -6.14 6.07
N SER A 5 -18.82 -6.57 4.97
CA SER A 5 -18.24 -7.55 4.05
C SER A 5 -17.58 -6.85 2.87
N SER A 6 -16.33 -6.47 3.01
CA SER A 6 -15.51 -5.96 1.90
C SER A 6 -14.43 -6.95 1.52
N ASN A 7 -14.17 -7.07 0.22
CA ASN A 7 -13.03 -7.86 -0.27
C ASN A 7 -11.69 -7.12 -0.12
N ILE A 8 -11.74 -5.82 0.20
CA ILE A 8 -10.57 -4.97 0.39
C ILE A 8 -10.70 -4.33 1.76
N VAL A 9 -9.73 -4.61 2.62
CA VAL A 9 -9.56 -3.96 3.91
C VAL A 9 -8.14 -3.43 3.96
N VAL A 10 -7.99 -2.15 4.26
CA VAL A 10 -6.71 -1.49 4.51
C VAL A 10 -6.67 -1.10 5.97
N MET A 11 -5.54 -1.32 6.61
CA MET A 11 -5.35 -1.03 8.02
C MET A 11 -4.08 -0.23 8.22
N ASP A 12 -4.16 0.71 9.15
CA ASP A 12 -3.04 1.44 9.70
C ASP A 12 -3.28 1.63 11.20
N TYR A 13 -2.33 2.19 11.93
CA TYR A 13 -2.47 2.37 13.37
C TYR A 13 -1.88 3.70 13.83
N SER A 14 -2.48 4.27 14.86
CA SER A 14 -1.95 5.36 15.64
C SER A 14 -1.48 4.86 17.01
N PHE A 15 -1.12 5.78 17.92
CA PHE A 15 -0.66 5.43 19.28
C PHE A 15 -1.66 4.61 20.09
N ASP A 16 -2.96 4.82 19.86
CA ASP A 16 -4.03 4.36 20.74
C ASP A 16 -5.11 3.53 20.02
N ARG A 17 -5.08 3.48 18.68
CA ARG A 17 -6.14 2.82 17.92
C ARG A 17 -5.66 2.22 16.61
N LEU A 18 -6.38 1.19 16.17
CA LEU A 18 -6.29 0.66 14.83
C LEU A 18 -7.26 1.44 13.92
N ILE A 19 -6.77 1.84 12.76
CA ILE A 19 -7.53 2.52 11.70
C ILE A 19 -7.88 1.47 10.67
N ILE A 20 -9.15 1.39 10.28
CA ILE A 20 -9.63 0.35 9.37
C ILE A 20 -10.47 1.02 8.27
N ASN A 21 -9.99 0.93 7.04
CA ASN A 21 -10.83 1.17 5.87
C ASN A 21 -11.41 -0.16 5.41
N SER A 22 -12.73 -0.25 5.32
CA SER A 22 -13.44 -1.42 4.79
C SER A 22 -14.52 -0.98 3.80
N GLY A 23 -14.36 -1.42 2.56
CA GLY A 23 -15.17 -0.92 1.46
C GLY A 23 -14.89 0.56 1.21
N THR A 24 -15.88 1.42 1.49
CA THR A 24 -15.75 2.87 1.35
C THR A 24 -15.97 3.60 2.68
N LYS A 25 -15.74 2.91 3.80
CA LYS A 25 -16.01 3.42 5.14
C LYS A 25 -14.77 3.38 6.00
N LEU A 26 -14.71 4.29 6.97
CA LEU A 26 -13.66 4.39 7.96
C LEU A 26 -14.17 3.91 9.32
N PHE A 27 -13.39 3.09 9.98
CA PHE A 27 -13.64 2.60 11.34
C PHE A 27 -12.38 2.75 12.18
N TYR A 28 -12.59 2.89 13.47
CA TYR A 28 -11.53 2.79 14.47
C TYR A 28 -11.81 1.64 15.42
N TYR A 29 -10.76 1.03 15.89
CA TYR A 29 -10.83 0.03 16.94
C TYR A 29 -9.91 0.40 18.09
N THR A 30 -10.45 0.39 19.30
CA THR A 30 -9.68 0.41 20.55
C THR A 30 -10.11 -0.78 21.42
N PRO A 31 -9.24 -1.26 22.33
CA PRO A 31 -9.64 -2.32 23.27
C PRO A 31 -10.83 -1.95 24.15
N ASP A 32 -10.97 -0.66 24.48
CA ASP A 32 -11.98 -0.16 25.43
C ASP A 32 -13.35 0.04 24.78
N THR A 33 -13.40 0.60 23.56
CA THR A 33 -14.67 0.94 22.88
C THR A 33 -15.07 -0.10 21.83
N GLY A 34 -14.13 -0.91 21.38
CA GLY A 34 -14.34 -1.84 20.28
C GLY A 34 -14.28 -1.13 18.92
N VAL A 35 -15.03 -1.63 17.94
CA VAL A 35 -15.07 -1.06 16.59
C VAL A 35 -16.14 0.01 16.51
N GLU A 36 -15.74 1.22 16.08
CA GLU A 36 -16.61 2.38 15.90
C GLU A 36 -16.46 2.90 14.46
N GLN A 37 -17.58 3.18 13.79
CA GLN A 37 -17.58 3.78 12.45
C GLN A 37 -17.53 5.29 12.55
N VAL A 38 -16.74 5.93 11.70
CA VAL A 38 -16.81 7.39 11.48
C VAL A 38 -18.07 7.66 10.66
N THR A 39 -18.96 8.50 11.19
CA THR A 39 -20.27 8.83 10.60
C THR A 39 -20.37 10.28 10.15
N ASP A 40 -19.27 11.02 10.21
CA ASP A 40 -19.21 12.38 9.71
C ASP A 40 -19.51 12.40 8.21
N THR A 41 -20.48 13.19 7.79
CA THR A 41 -20.94 13.28 6.40
C THR A 41 -19.92 13.92 5.48
N ASP A 42 -19.01 14.71 6.03
CA ASP A 42 -17.98 15.42 5.29
C ASP A 42 -16.77 14.54 4.94
N LEU A 43 -16.68 13.33 5.55
CA LEU A 43 -15.64 12.37 5.22
C LEU A 43 -15.74 11.83 3.79
N GLY A 44 -16.96 11.67 3.27
CA GLY A 44 -17.17 11.09 1.95
C GLY A 44 -16.85 9.60 1.87
N LYS A 45 -16.40 9.16 0.68
CA LYS A 45 -15.94 7.79 0.45
C LYS A 45 -14.46 7.65 0.82
N VAL A 46 -14.09 6.50 1.37
CA VAL A 46 -12.72 6.19 1.76
C VAL A 46 -12.22 4.99 0.99
N TYR A 47 -11.20 5.17 0.16
CA TYR A 47 -10.57 4.08 -0.60
C TYR A 47 -9.27 3.63 0.00
N ASP A 48 -8.54 4.53 0.67
CA ASP A 48 -7.30 4.20 1.36
C ASP A 48 -7.12 5.09 2.59
N VAL A 49 -6.31 4.64 3.55
CA VAL A 49 -6.06 5.35 4.80
C VAL A 49 -4.60 5.26 5.20
N LEU A 50 -4.11 6.31 5.85
CA LEU A 50 -2.86 6.30 6.61
C LEU A 50 -2.97 7.24 7.81
N TRP A 51 -2.11 7.01 8.82
CA TRP A 51 -1.92 7.93 9.93
C TRP A 51 -0.61 8.70 9.77
N ILE A 52 -0.66 10.01 9.95
CA ILE A 52 0.53 10.86 9.89
C ILE A 52 0.34 12.12 10.75
N ASP A 53 1.30 12.43 11.61
CA ASP A 53 1.36 13.67 12.39
C ASP A 53 0.09 14.01 13.20
N GLY A 54 -0.62 12.99 13.69
CA GLY A 54 -1.86 13.18 14.45
C GLY A 54 -3.13 13.28 13.59
N TYR A 55 -3.02 13.17 12.28
CA TYR A 55 -4.14 13.11 11.34
C TYR A 55 -4.37 11.68 10.85
N THR A 56 -5.62 11.31 10.66
CA THR A 56 -5.97 10.22 9.75
C THR A 56 -6.20 10.84 8.38
N MET A 57 -5.34 10.51 7.43
CA MET A 57 -5.51 10.90 6.03
C MET A 57 -6.22 9.80 5.26
N THR A 58 -7.16 10.19 4.42
CA THR A 58 -7.92 9.31 3.52
C THR A 58 -7.88 9.83 2.10
N THR A 59 -8.30 9.00 1.16
CA THR A 59 -8.56 9.44 -0.21
C THR A 59 -9.86 8.84 -0.72
N ASP A 60 -10.58 9.62 -1.53
CA ASP A 60 -11.76 9.17 -2.28
C ASP A 60 -11.42 8.80 -3.75
N GLY A 61 -10.13 8.87 -4.10
CA GLY A 61 -9.60 8.66 -5.44
C GLY A 61 -9.36 9.96 -6.23
N GLU A 62 -9.88 11.09 -5.77
CA GLU A 62 -9.68 12.41 -6.37
C GLU A 62 -8.96 13.36 -5.40
N PHE A 63 -9.36 13.32 -4.13
CA PHE A 63 -8.82 14.20 -3.10
C PHE A 63 -8.14 13.43 -1.98
N LEU A 64 -7.23 14.14 -1.30
CA LEU A 64 -6.68 13.79 0.00
C LEU A 64 -7.50 14.52 1.06
N VAL A 65 -8.12 13.80 1.97
CA VAL A 65 -8.95 14.35 3.04
C VAL A 65 -8.31 14.00 4.38
N VAL A 66 -8.30 14.92 5.33
CA VAL A 66 -7.76 14.69 6.67
C VAL A 66 -8.82 14.89 7.74
N THR A 67 -8.74 14.09 8.80
CA THR A 67 -9.52 14.34 10.02
C THR A 67 -8.98 15.59 10.73
N GLU A 68 -9.71 16.09 11.73
CA GLU A 68 -9.17 17.11 12.62
C GLU A 68 -7.99 16.59 13.43
N LEU A 69 -7.07 17.48 13.79
CA LEU A 69 -5.87 17.12 14.51
C LEU A 69 -6.21 16.45 15.86
N ASN A 70 -5.74 15.22 16.06
CA ASN A 70 -6.03 14.40 17.24
C ASN A 70 -7.53 14.16 17.50
N ASN A 71 -8.40 14.43 16.51
CA ASN A 71 -9.82 14.12 16.58
C ASN A 71 -10.24 13.30 15.34
N PRO A 72 -10.16 11.98 15.40
CA PRO A 72 -10.32 11.11 14.24
C PRO A 72 -11.77 10.97 13.76
N PHE A 73 -12.76 11.44 14.54
CA PHE A 73 -14.18 11.31 14.20
C PHE A 73 -14.76 12.56 13.52
N GLU A 74 -14.00 13.64 13.42
CA GLU A 74 -14.42 14.89 12.80
C GLU A 74 -13.60 15.20 11.56
N VAL A 75 -14.26 15.66 10.51
CA VAL A 75 -13.68 16.07 9.24
C VAL A 75 -14.17 17.48 8.91
N ASN A 76 -13.26 18.35 8.54
CA ASN A 76 -13.62 19.67 8.04
C ASN A 76 -13.64 19.62 6.51
N PRO A 77 -14.78 19.87 5.85
CA PRO A 77 -14.90 19.76 4.39
C PRO A 77 -14.03 20.75 3.61
N LEU A 78 -13.43 21.73 4.29
CA LEU A 78 -12.49 22.67 3.67
C LEU A 78 -11.01 22.20 3.79
N LYS A 79 -10.75 21.10 4.50
CA LYS A 79 -9.41 20.54 4.69
C LYS A 79 -9.17 19.37 3.73
N TYR A 80 -9.04 19.68 2.46
CA TYR A 80 -8.70 18.71 1.43
C TYR A 80 -7.57 19.22 0.54
N GLY A 81 -6.82 18.30 -0.02
CA GLY A 81 -5.78 18.55 -1.02
C GLY A 81 -6.04 17.74 -2.28
N SER A 82 -5.47 18.16 -3.39
CA SER A 82 -5.57 17.47 -4.66
C SER A 82 -4.19 17.06 -5.17
N SER A 83 -4.14 15.94 -5.88
CA SER A 83 -2.98 15.48 -6.64
C SER A 83 -3.25 15.77 -8.11
N GLU A 84 -2.61 16.80 -8.67
CA GLU A 84 -3.08 17.44 -9.91
C GLU A 84 -2.00 17.55 -11.00
N ILE A 85 -0.84 16.89 -10.84
CA ILE A 85 0.21 16.95 -11.87
C ILE A 85 -0.28 16.32 -13.18
N ASP A 86 -1.02 15.23 -13.07
CA ASP A 86 -1.72 14.61 -14.18
C ASP A 86 -3.17 14.34 -13.76
N PRO A 87 -4.17 14.45 -14.64
CA PRO A 87 -5.56 14.12 -14.31
C PRO A 87 -5.75 12.59 -14.26
N ASP A 88 -5.21 11.97 -13.24
CA ASP A 88 -5.30 10.54 -12.96
C ASP A 88 -5.73 10.28 -11.50
N PRO A 89 -6.51 9.22 -11.24
CA PRO A 89 -7.02 8.96 -9.91
C PRO A 89 -5.90 8.57 -8.94
N ILE A 90 -6.08 8.95 -7.67
CA ILE A 90 -5.25 8.47 -6.57
C ILE A 90 -5.65 7.01 -6.29
N GLU A 91 -4.74 6.08 -6.52
CA GLU A 91 -4.96 4.66 -6.27
C GLU A 91 -4.56 4.26 -4.85
N LYS A 92 -3.53 4.89 -4.29
CA LYS A 92 -3.00 4.56 -2.98
C LYS A 92 -2.29 5.75 -2.33
N ILE A 93 -2.33 5.79 -1.00
CA ILE A 93 -1.53 6.70 -0.20
C ILE A 93 -0.59 5.91 0.71
N LEU A 94 0.66 6.33 0.81
CA LEU A 94 1.67 5.71 1.68
C LEU A 94 2.45 6.79 2.43
N GLU A 95 2.82 6.48 3.67
CA GLU A 95 3.78 7.27 4.42
C GLU A 95 5.20 6.73 4.16
N LEU A 96 6.12 7.62 3.86
CA LEU A 96 7.55 7.33 3.83
C LEU A 96 8.34 8.55 4.31
N ARG A 97 9.17 8.39 5.33
CA ARG A 97 10.02 9.45 5.90
C ARG A 97 9.23 10.68 6.38
N ASN A 98 8.08 10.45 6.97
CA ASN A 98 7.15 11.49 7.41
C ASN A 98 6.62 12.39 6.27
N GLU A 99 6.56 11.84 5.05
CA GLU A 99 5.94 12.46 3.90
C GLU A 99 4.84 11.54 3.35
N VAL A 100 3.76 12.14 2.85
CA VAL A 100 2.68 11.42 2.19
C VAL A 100 3.01 11.28 0.71
N HIS A 101 3.02 10.06 0.22
CA HIS A 101 3.13 9.75 -1.19
C HIS A 101 1.76 9.38 -1.73
N ALA A 102 1.17 10.25 -2.54
CA ALA A 102 -0.04 9.96 -3.30
C ALA A 102 0.37 9.25 -4.60
N LEU A 103 0.08 7.96 -4.66
CA LEU A 103 0.35 7.15 -5.84
C LEU A 103 -0.90 7.16 -6.71
N ASN A 104 -0.86 7.99 -7.74
CA ASN A 104 -1.91 8.05 -8.74
C ASN A 104 -1.74 6.90 -9.74
N ARG A 105 -2.67 6.77 -10.71
CA ARG A 105 -2.57 5.69 -11.70
C ARG A 105 -1.29 5.76 -12.55
N TYR A 106 -0.77 6.95 -12.86
CA TYR A 106 0.39 7.16 -13.75
C TYR A 106 1.50 8.00 -13.13
N THR A 107 1.23 8.66 -12.00
CA THR A 107 2.15 9.58 -11.34
C THR A 107 2.24 9.29 -9.84
N THR A 108 3.28 9.77 -9.20
CA THR A 108 3.40 9.81 -7.74
C THR A 108 3.74 11.23 -7.34
N GLU A 109 2.95 11.80 -6.45
CA GLU A 109 3.17 13.12 -5.85
C GLU A 109 3.52 12.98 -4.37
N VAL A 110 4.33 13.90 -3.88
CA VAL A 110 4.78 13.89 -2.48
C VAL A 110 4.24 15.12 -1.76
N PHE A 111 3.69 14.92 -0.58
CA PHE A 111 3.16 15.98 0.27
C PHE A 111 3.84 15.94 1.64
N ARG A 112 4.12 17.13 2.18
CA ARG A 112 4.71 17.31 3.51
C ARG A 112 3.81 18.17 4.37
N ASN A 113 3.73 17.82 5.65
CA ASN A 113 3.02 18.62 6.64
C ASN A 113 3.73 19.97 6.84
N VAL A 114 3.01 21.07 6.65
CA VAL A 114 3.47 22.44 6.84
C VAL A 114 2.65 23.17 7.90
N GLY A 115 1.68 22.50 8.53
CA GLY A 115 0.80 23.08 9.56
C GLY A 115 -0.16 24.14 9.03
N GLY A 116 -0.58 24.04 7.78
CA GLY A 116 -1.54 24.96 7.17
C GLY A 116 -2.89 24.97 7.89
N SER A 117 -3.56 26.13 7.94
CA SER A 117 -4.86 26.28 8.63
C SER A 117 -6.02 25.58 7.92
N ASN A 118 -5.91 25.41 6.60
CA ASN A 118 -6.85 24.63 5.79
C ASN A 118 -6.31 23.19 5.65
N PHE A 119 -5.92 22.77 4.44
CA PHE A 119 -5.25 21.49 4.28
C PHE A 119 -3.82 21.60 4.82
N PRO A 120 -3.42 20.78 5.84
CA PRO A 120 -2.14 20.95 6.51
C PRO A 120 -0.92 20.47 5.72
N PHE A 121 -1.14 19.77 4.60
CA PHE A 121 -0.08 19.22 3.78
C PHE A 121 0.09 20.02 2.49
N GLN A 122 1.34 20.24 2.11
CA GLN A 122 1.69 20.93 0.87
C GLN A 122 2.52 20.02 -0.02
N ARG A 123 2.24 20.05 -1.32
CA ARG A 123 3.03 19.31 -2.30
C ARG A 123 4.48 19.77 -2.27
N VAL A 124 5.39 18.81 -2.36
CA VAL A 124 6.84 19.05 -2.45
C VAL A 124 7.22 19.19 -3.90
N ASP A 125 7.61 20.41 -4.30
CA ASP A 125 8.01 20.70 -5.67
C ASP A 125 9.27 19.92 -6.05
N GLY A 126 9.25 19.30 -7.24
CA GLY A 126 10.37 18.51 -7.76
C GLY A 126 10.48 17.09 -7.20
N ALA A 127 9.61 16.69 -6.26
CA ALA A 127 9.61 15.34 -5.70
C ALA A 127 8.62 14.38 -6.40
N GLN A 128 8.04 14.79 -7.52
CA GLN A 128 7.14 13.94 -8.29
C GLN A 128 7.87 12.90 -9.14
N ALA A 129 7.28 11.73 -9.27
CA ALA A 129 7.72 10.70 -10.21
C ALA A 129 6.63 10.42 -11.25
N MET A 130 7.03 10.24 -12.53
CA MET A 130 6.12 9.94 -13.64
C MET A 130 5.85 8.44 -13.74
N LYS A 131 5.66 7.81 -12.60
CA LYS A 131 5.27 6.41 -12.41
C LYS A 131 4.22 6.34 -11.30
N GLY A 132 3.16 5.63 -11.57
CA GLY A 132 2.06 5.45 -10.64
C GLY A 132 1.68 4.00 -10.45
N CYS A 133 0.71 3.77 -9.60
CA CYS A 133 0.27 2.47 -9.12
C CYS A 133 -0.95 1.97 -9.90
N VAL A 134 -1.01 0.70 -10.21
CA VAL A 134 -2.13 0.12 -10.98
C VAL A 134 -3.38 -0.13 -10.14
N GLY A 135 -3.28 -0.09 -8.83
CA GLY A 135 -4.42 -0.32 -7.94
C GLY A 135 -4.07 -0.15 -6.47
N ASN A 136 -5.09 -0.06 -5.65
CA ASN A 136 -5.04 0.32 -4.23
C ASN A 136 -4.07 -0.51 -3.36
N ARG A 137 -3.83 -1.77 -3.69
CA ARG A 137 -2.91 -2.64 -2.94
C ARG A 137 -1.66 -3.04 -3.71
N ALA A 138 -1.43 -2.44 -4.88
CA ALA A 138 -0.34 -2.79 -5.76
C ALA A 138 0.98 -2.04 -5.44
N ALA A 139 1.12 -1.53 -4.23
CA ALA A 139 2.33 -0.89 -3.73
C ALA A 139 2.49 -1.07 -2.22
N CYS A 140 3.73 -1.06 -1.73
CA CYS A 140 4.05 -0.99 -0.32
C CYS A 140 5.43 -0.35 -0.10
N VAL A 141 5.69 0.05 1.14
CA VAL A 141 7.02 0.52 1.57
C VAL A 141 7.90 -0.69 1.88
N VAL A 142 9.13 -0.69 1.38
CA VAL A 142 10.16 -1.69 1.66
C VAL A 142 11.44 -0.97 2.06
N GLY A 143 11.75 -0.97 3.34
CA GLY A 143 12.84 -0.14 3.87
C GLY A 143 12.56 1.34 3.61
N ASP A 144 13.43 2.01 2.88
CA ASP A 144 13.34 3.43 2.56
C ASP A 144 12.82 3.71 1.13
N VAL A 145 12.15 2.75 0.51
CA VAL A 145 11.73 2.82 -0.89
C VAL A 145 10.27 2.41 -1.02
N ILE A 146 9.51 3.05 -1.88
CA ILE A 146 8.20 2.58 -2.29
C ILE A 146 8.37 1.67 -3.50
N MET A 147 7.93 0.42 -3.35
CA MET A 147 7.86 -0.53 -4.45
C MET A 147 6.43 -0.62 -4.96
N LEU A 148 6.24 -0.52 -6.26
CA LEU A 148 4.91 -0.54 -6.88
C LEU A 148 4.85 -1.37 -8.17
N VAL A 149 3.67 -1.92 -8.41
CA VAL A 149 3.26 -2.47 -9.72
C VAL A 149 2.46 -1.40 -10.44
N GLY A 150 2.95 -0.95 -11.59
CA GLY A 150 2.31 0.13 -12.34
C GLY A 150 3.19 0.64 -13.47
N GLY A 151 3.07 1.91 -13.77
CA GLY A 151 3.86 2.54 -14.85
C GLY A 151 3.40 3.96 -15.13
N GLY A 152 4.06 4.62 -16.05
CA GLY A 152 3.65 5.92 -16.55
C GLY A 152 2.56 5.82 -17.62
N ARG A 153 2.11 6.98 -18.09
CA ARG A 153 1.12 7.07 -19.17
C ARG A 153 1.71 6.51 -20.47
N ASN A 154 0.94 5.68 -21.16
CA ASN A 154 1.36 5.03 -22.42
C ASN A 154 2.53 4.03 -22.27
N GLU A 155 2.73 3.48 -21.09
CA GLU A 155 3.72 2.44 -20.85
C GLU A 155 3.03 1.12 -20.43
N SER A 156 3.73 0.02 -20.65
CA SER A 156 3.31 -1.26 -20.10
C SER A 156 3.51 -1.29 -18.59
N ILE A 157 2.60 -1.95 -17.87
CA ILE A 157 2.72 -2.16 -16.44
C ILE A 157 3.97 -2.98 -16.15
N SER A 158 4.75 -2.53 -15.18
CA SER A 158 5.98 -3.15 -14.72
C SER A 158 6.13 -2.96 -13.20
N ILE A 159 7.31 -3.26 -12.65
CA ILE A 159 7.61 -3.05 -11.23
C ILE A 159 8.69 -2.01 -11.09
N TRP A 160 8.41 -1.03 -10.25
CA TRP A 160 9.23 0.16 -10.05
C TRP A 160 9.55 0.36 -8.58
N ALA A 161 10.75 0.85 -8.30
CA ALA A 161 11.15 1.44 -7.04
C ALA A 161 11.07 2.96 -7.18
N VAL A 162 10.30 3.60 -6.30
CA VAL A 162 10.11 5.07 -6.31
C VAL A 162 10.73 5.65 -5.05
N GLN A 163 11.64 6.60 -5.24
CA GLN A 163 12.34 7.27 -4.16
C GLN A 163 12.83 8.65 -4.61
N ASN A 164 12.75 9.65 -3.73
CA ASN A 164 13.32 10.99 -3.94
C ASN A 164 12.92 11.65 -5.28
N GLY A 165 11.66 11.48 -5.70
CA GLY A 165 11.16 12.06 -6.96
C GLY A 165 11.62 11.32 -8.23
N GLY A 166 12.35 10.22 -8.09
CA GLY A 166 12.76 9.34 -9.18
C GLY A 166 12.06 8.00 -9.15
N ALA A 167 12.12 7.28 -10.26
CA ALA A 167 11.64 5.90 -10.35
C ALA A 167 12.65 5.05 -11.12
N GLU A 168 13.01 3.92 -10.52
CA GLU A 168 13.91 2.93 -11.11
C GLU A 168 13.14 1.64 -11.40
N LYS A 169 13.35 1.08 -12.57
CA LYS A 169 12.74 -0.19 -12.94
C LYS A 169 13.51 -1.34 -12.30
N VAL A 170 12.82 -2.18 -11.51
CA VAL A 170 13.41 -3.35 -10.86
C VAL A 170 12.97 -4.67 -11.49
N ALA A 171 11.94 -4.64 -12.33
CA ALA A 171 11.50 -5.81 -13.08
C ALA A 171 12.54 -6.20 -14.15
N THR A 172 12.85 -7.50 -14.22
CA THR A 172 13.57 -8.07 -15.35
C THR A 172 12.62 -8.28 -16.53
N ARG A 173 13.18 -8.65 -17.69
CA ARG A 173 12.38 -8.99 -18.87
C ARG A 173 11.42 -10.15 -18.60
N GLU A 174 11.84 -11.14 -17.83
CA GLU A 174 11.04 -12.30 -17.45
C GLU A 174 9.84 -11.89 -16.60
N ILE A 175 10.05 -10.98 -15.65
CA ILE A 175 8.98 -10.42 -14.83
C ILE A 175 7.99 -9.64 -15.68
N ASP A 176 8.47 -8.81 -16.61
CA ASP A 176 7.60 -8.08 -17.54
C ASP A 176 6.76 -9.03 -18.42
N ILE A 177 7.35 -10.13 -18.90
CA ILE A 177 6.62 -11.15 -19.66
C ILE A 177 5.50 -11.78 -18.81
N ILE A 178 5.77 -12.08 -17.53
CA ILE A 178 4.75 -12.59 -16.61
C ILE A 178 3.63 -11.56 -16.44
N LEU A 179 3.96 -10.30 -16.17
CA LEU A 179 2.95 -9.25 -15.98
C LEU A 179 2.12 -9.01 -17.25
N SER A 180 2.74 -9.06 -18.42
CA SER A 180 2.04 -8.89 -19.71
C SER A 180 1.03 -9.98 -20.03
N GLY A 181 1.07 -11.10 -19.31
CA GLY A 181 0.08 -12.18 -19.40
C GLY A 181 -1.25 -11.86 -18.70
N TYR A 182 -1.33 -10.77 -17.95
CA TYR A 182 -2.53 -10.35 -17.24
C TYR A 182 -3.10 -9.06 -17.83
N THR A 183 -4.42 -8.92 -17.74
CA THR A 183 -5.08 -7.65 -18.07
C THR A 183 -4.84 -6.63 -16.94
N GLU A 184 -4.95 -5.35 -17.25
CA GLU A 184 -4.84 -4.28 -16.24
C GLU A 184 -5.84 -4.47 -15.10
N ALA A 185 -7.08 -4.85 -15.40
CA ALA A 185 -8.11 -5.11 -14.38
C ALA A 185 -7.75 -6.26 -13.41
N VAL A 186 -6.92 -7.20 -13.85
CA VAL A 186 -6.37 -8.26 -12.98
C VAL A 186 -5.21 -7.71 -12.16
N LEU A 187 -4.30 -6.97 -12.78
CA LEU A 187 -3.16 -6.36 -12.09
C LEU A 187 -3.59 -5.31 -11.06
N ALA A 188 -4.68 -4.59 -11.28
CA ALA A 188 -5.26 -3.66 -10.31
C ALA A 188 -5.70 -4.34 -8.99
N LYS A 189 -5.88 -5.66 -8.99
CA LYS A 189 -6.19 -6.46 -7.79
C LYS A 189 -4.96 -7.09 -7.14
N THR A 190 -3.78 -6.86 -7.69
CA THR A 190 -2.52 -7.33 -7.13
C THR A 190 -2.36 -6.83 -5.70
N TYR A 191 -1.87 -7.69 -4.83
CA TYR A 191 -1.55 -7.35 -3.45
C TYR A 191 -0.04 -7.36 -3.27
N CYS A 192 0.51 -6.22 -2.87
CA CYS A 192 1.92 -6.06 -2.56
C CYS A 192 2.12 -5.90 -1.07
N GLU A 193 3.14 -6.55 -0.55
CA GLU A 193 3.56 -6.42 0.85
C GLU A 193 5.06 -6.63 0.99
N SER A 194 5.60 -6.28 2.15
CA SER A 194 7.01 -6.41 2.45
C SER A 194 7.23 -7.25 3.71
N ARG A 195 8.37 -7.90 3.78
CA ARG A 195 8.83 -8.62 4.96
C ARG A 195 10.35 -8.52 5.07
N THR A 196 10.83 -8.25 6.27
CA THR A 196 12.27 -8.31 6.58
C THR A 196 12.54 -9.57 7.38
N ASP A 197 13.50 -10.38 6.94
CA ASP A 197 13.86 -11.61 7.63
C ASP A 197 15.35 -11.92 7.43
N LYS A 198 16.05 -12.22 8.52
CA LYS A 198 17.49 -12.60 8.53
C LYS A 198 18.38 -11.68 7.69
N GLY A 199 18.11 -10.37 7.71
CA GLY A 199 18.88 -9.36 6.97
C GLY A 199 18.46 -9.18 5.51
N HIS A 200 17.50 -9.93 5.02
CA HIS A 200 16.89 -9.74 3.72
C HIS A 200 15.64 -8.89 3.82
N GLN A 201 15.41 -8.05 2.83
CA GLN A 201 14.18 -7.28 2.64
C GLN A 201 13.51 -7.80 1.38
N PHE A 202 12.32 -8.37 1.56
CA PHE A 202 11.55 -8.98 0.49
C PHE A 202 10.36 -8.10 0.12
N PHE A 203 10.18 -7.91 -1.17
CA PHE A 203 8.97 -7.34 -1.76
C PHE A 203 8.17 -8.46 -2.43
N TYR A 204 6.95 -8.67 -1.97
CA TYR A 204 6.03 -9.68 -2.49
C TYR A 204 5.02 -9.06 -3.44
N VAL A 205 4.79 -9.71 -4.56
CA VAL A 205 3.75 -9.37 -5.55
C VAL A 205 2.86 -10.59 -5.70
N HIS A 206 1.70 -10.57 -5.04
CA HIS A 206 0.74 -11.65 -5.10
C HIS A 206 -0.17 -11.51 -6.30
N LEU A 207 0.10 -12.30 -7.34
CA LEU A 207 -0.73 -12.48 -8.52
C LEU A 207 -1.78 -13.58 -8.30
N PRO A 208 -2.79 -13.72 -9.16
CA PRO A 208 -3.86 -14.71 -8.96
C PRO A 208 -3.38 -16.15 -8.85
N ASP A 209 -2.34 -16.52 -9.54
CA ASP A 209 -1.84 -17.90 -9.71
C ASP A 209 -0.41 -18.12 -9.16
N LYS A 210 0.31 -17.07 -8.80
CA LYS A 210 1.68 -17.14 -8.28
C LYS A 210 2.03 -15.91 -7.44
N THR A 211 3.10 -16.00 -6.69
CA THR A 211 3.67 -14.87 -5.98
C THR A 211 5.11 -14.65 -6.44
N LEU A 212 5.39 -13.46 -6.94
CA LEU A 212 6.75 -13.04 -7.27
C LEU A 212 7.37 -12.39 -6.04
N VAL A 213 8.65 -12.63 -5.81
CA VAL A 213 9.39 -12.04 -4.69
C VAL A 213 10.68 -11.44 -5.20
N TYR A 214 10.91 -10.19 -4.85
CA TYR A 214 12.16 -9.48 -5.07
C TYR A 214 12.97 -9.42 -3.78
N ASP A 215 14.20 -9.85 -3.81
CA ASP A 215 15.14 -9.76 -2.68
C ASP A 215 16.06 -8.56 -2.87
N ILE A 216 15.81 -7.49 -2.11
CA ILE A 216 16.58 -6.25 -2.21
C ILE A 216 18.02 -6.47 -1.77
N ALA A 217 18.25 -7.18 -0.67
CA ALA A 217 19.60 -7.40 -0.13
C ALA A 217 20.47 -8.23 -1.09
N SER A 218 19.92 -9.33 -1.62
CA SER A 218 20.63 -10.14 -2.61
C SER A 218 20.85 -9.37 -3.92
N SER A 219 19.88 -8.57 -4.35
CA SER A 219 20.03 -7.76 -5.56
C SER A 219 21.14 -6.73 -5.42
N ALA A 220 21.24 -6.07 -4.26
CA ALA A 220 22.31 -5.11 -3.98
C ALA A 220 23.69 -5.81 -3.91
N ALA A 221 23.77 -6.96 -3.26
CA ALA A 221 25.03 -7.71 -3.14
C ALA A 221 25.55 -8.24 -4.49
N LEU A 222 24.65 -8.69 -5.35
CA LEU A 222 24.97 -9.25 -6.66
C LEU A 222 25.00 -8.20 -7.78
N GLN A 223 24.57 -6.97 -7.50
CA GLN A 223 24.41 -5.88 -8.48
C GLN A 223 23.54 -6.27 -9.68
N MET A 224 22.53 -7.11 -9.43
CA MET A 224 21.55 -7.54 -10.42
C MET A 224 20.22 -7.86 -9.74
N PRO A 225 19.07 -7.64 -10.40
CA PRO A 225 17.76 -7.97 -9.83
C PRO A 225 17.64 -9.47 -9.51
N VAL A 226 17.36 -9.80 -8.26
CA VAL A 226 17.13 -11.18 -7.79
C VAL A 226 15.65 -11.38 -7.56
N TRP A 227 15.04 -12.20 -8.40
CA TRP A 227 13.63 -12.55 -8.35
C TRP A 227 13.46 -14.06 -8.20
N PHE A 228 12.44 -14.45 -7.44
CA PHE A 228 12.01 -15.85 -7.36
C PHE A 228 10.49 -15.93 -7.22
N THR A 229 9.95 -17.12 -7.39
CA THR A 229 8.52 -17.39 -7.33
C THR A 229 8.22 -18.27 -6.13
N LEU A 230 7.14 -17.93 -5.38
CA LEU A 230 6.59 -18.76 -4.33
C LEU A 230 5.24 -19.34 -4.74
N SER A 231 5.04 -20.59 -4.37
CA SER A 231 3.76 -21.27 -4.51
C SER A 231 3.49 -22.15 -3.29
N SER A 232 2.21 -22.47 -3.03
CA SER A 232 1.80 -23.42 -2.00
C SER A 232 1.15 -24.61 -2.68
N GLY A 233 1.89 -25.66 -2.88
CA GLY A 233 1.38 -26.89 -3.48
C GLY A 233 2.50 -27.84 -3.89
N ALA A 234 2.23 -29.14 -3.86
CA ALA A 234 3.21 -30.18 -4.18
C ALA A 234 3.68 -30.17 -5.65
N ALA A 235 3.00 -29.46 -6.52
CA ALA A 235 3.31 -29.38 -7.97
C ALA A 235 3.92 -28.04 -8.38
N GLU A 236 4.39 -27.23 -7.42
CA GLU A 236 4.90 -25.86 -7.66
C GLU A 236 3.91 -24.96 -8.43
N GLN A 237 2.64 -25.34 -8.44
CA GLN A 237 1.56 -24.63 -9.11
C GLN A 237 0.56 -24.15 -8.08
N GLY A 238 0.14 -22.90 -8.24
CA GLY A 238 -0.88 -22.29 -7.40
C GLY A 238 -0.36 -21.12 -6.58
N GLN A 239 -1.31 -20.40 -6.04
CA GLN A 239 -1.08 -19.20 -5.25
C GLN A 239 -0.34 -19.52 -3.95
N TYR A 240 0.66 -18.71 -3.61
CA TYR A 240 1.26 -18.74 -2.27
C TYR A 240 0.23 -18.31 -1.23
N ARG A 241 0.01 -19.15 -0.21
CA ARG A 241 -1.09 -18.99 0.74
C ARG A 241 -0.75 -18.13 1.95
N ALA A 242 0.51 -17.84 2.21
CA ALA A 242 0.88 -16.91 3.28
C ALA A 242 0.81 -15.47 2.77
N ARG A 243 -0.05 -14.65 3.39
CA ARG A 243 -0.28 -13.23 3.07
C ARG A 243 -0.52 -12.42 4.32
N SER A 244 -0.44 -11.09 4.17
CA SER A 244 -0.68 -10.13 5.25
C SER A 244 0.24 -10.40 6.43
N PHE A 245 1.54 -10.26 6.18
CA PHE A 245 2.58 -10.53 7.17
C PHE A 245 2.59 -9.47 8.28
N VAL A 246 2.59 -9.94 9.52
CA VAL A 246 2.75 -9.09 10.71
C VAL A 246 3.73 -9.77 11.65
N TYR A 247 4.75 -9.03 12.09
CA TYR A 247 5.67 -9.54 13.10
C TYR A 247 5.12 -9.26 14.50
N ALA A 248 4.73 -10.32 15.20
CA ALA A 248 4.23 -10.25 16.57
C ALA A 248 4.58 -11.52 17.32
N TYR A 249 4.76 -11.42 18.64
CA TYR A 249 5.09 -12.56 19.53
C TYR A 249 6.33 -13.34 19.07
N ASP A 250 7.36 -12.62 18.60
CA ASP A 250 8.60 -13.17 18.04
C ASP A 250 8.40 -14.13 16.84
N LYS A 251 7.32 -13.90 16.08
CA LYS A 251 6.95 -14.71 14.91
C LYS A 251 6.41 -13.84 13.81
N TRP A 252 6.63 -14.25 12.58
CA TRP A 252 5.91 -13.71 11.43
C TRP A 252 4.55 -14.41 11.32
N LEU A 253 3.50 -13.71 11.72
CA LEU A 253 2.12 -14.15 11.51
C LEU A 253 1.73 -13.89 10.06
N CYS A 254 0.86 -14.74 9.53
CA CYS A 254 0.31 -14.57 8.18
C CYS A 254 -1.13 -15.06 8.11
N GLY A 255 -1.92 -14.44 7.27
CA GLY A 255 -3.26 -14.88 6.89
C GLY A 255 -3.24 -15.83 5.70
N ASP A 256 -4.26 -16.64 5.57
CA ASP A 256 -4.47 -17.51 4.41
C ASP A 256 -5.63 -16.95 3.56
N PRO A 257 -5.40 -16.54 2.30
CA PRO A 257 -6.43 -15.94 1.46
C PRO A 257 -7.56 -16.90 1.06
N LEU A 258 -7.37 -18.21 1.24
CA LEU A 258 -8.36 -19.23 0.88
C LEU A 258 -9.11 -19.79 2.09
N SER A 259 -8.76 -19.35 3.30
CA SER A 259 -9.43 -19.78 4.53
C SER A 259 -9.38 -18.66 5.58
N TYR A 260 -10.14 -18.79 6.65
CA TYR A 260 -10.14 -17.85 7.79
C TYR A 260 -9.05 -18.17 8.81
N ARG A 261 -7.95 -18.76 8.39
CA ARG A 261 -6.87 -19.18 9.28
C ARG A 261 -5.77 -18.13 9.35
N VAL A 262 -5.26 -17.93 10.55
CA VAL A 262 -4.02 -17.23 10.80
C VAL A 262 -2.97 -18.28 11.17
N GLY A 263 -1.86 -18.25 10.50
CA GLY A 263 -0.70 -19.09 10.76
C GLY A 263 0.53 -18.28 11.13
N TYR A 264 1.65 -18.92 11.22
CA TYR A 264 2.95 -18.26 11.33
C TYR A 264 3.97 -18.99 10.46
N LEU A 265 4.98 -18.25 10.05
CA LEU A 265 6.12 -18.83 9.32
C LEU A 265 7.06 -19.51 10.32
N THR A 266 7.57 -20.68 9.95
CA THR A 266 8.58 -21.43 10.71
C THR A 266 9.68 -21.87 9.77
N ASP A 267 10.89 -21.99 10.30
CA ASP A 267 12.05 -22.57 9.60
C ASP A 267 12.10 -24.11 9.76
N GLU A 268 11.16 -24.70 10.52
CA GLU A 268 11.05 -26.14 10.68
C GLU A 268 10.43 -26.77 9.43
N THR A 269 11.16 -27.68 8.82
CA THR A 269 10.73 -28.47 7.65
C THR A 269 10.16 -29.81 8.08
#